data_b525776b70fb79ed8fb896539cbda733
#
_entry.id   b525776b70fb79ed8fb896539cbda733
#
_cell.length_a   1.000
_cell.length_b   1.000
_cell.length_c   1.000
_cell.angle_alpha   90.00
_cell.angle_beta   90.00
_cell.angle_gamma   90.00
#
_symmetry.space_group_name_H-M   'P 1'
#
loop_
_entity.id
_entity.type
_entity.pdbx_description
1 polymer ?
#
loop_
_entity_poly.entity_id
_entity_poly.type
_entity_poly.pdbx_seq_one_letter_code
_entity_poly.pdbx_strand_id
1 'polypeptide(L)'
;MTTIESEEKIMTLGTIYVIFKKLICLISAIMLMIVGADEKDLPSPDRAEVIAKNTYVLTDYQMSSQGVTNDGEYLYFSGNENLGKADMESGEIFLINANPIPKELKDKGCNHIGGLSYYNGYIYAAVEDGPDYLNSFIVLYDAETLKFTGKYYELPHELHIEGVPWCAVDVERNYLYTAEWSNATVLNVFSLDDMSLVKTVPLSEPIDRIQGAEMFNGKLYMSCDELNDMKRIFTLDVETGKVEVCFTRNIGEVFEAEGLTVFADENGEPVICVLDRGERRKSSNLTFYKLV
;
A
#
# COMPACT_ATOMS: atom_id res chain seq x y z
N MET A 1 -35.57 58.11 -21.60
CA MET A 1 -35.79 57.29 -20.39
C MET A 1 -35.37 55.87 -20.77
N THR A 2 -34.09 55.58 -20.55
CA THR A 2 -33.44 54.34 -20.95
C THR A 2 -33.31 53.48 -19.67
N THR A 3 -34.07 52.37 -19.66
CA THR A 3 -34.01 51.32 -18.64
C THR A 3 -32.73 50.54 -18.84
N ILE A 4 -31.85 50.55 -17.86
CA ILE A 4 -30.69 49.68 -17.78
C ILE A 4 -31.18 48.37 -17.07
N GLU A 5 -31.37 47.30 -17.83
CA GLU A 5 -31.53 45.97 -17.31
C GLU A 5 -30.17 45.45 -16.82
N SER A 6 -30.03 45.27 -15.55
CA SER A 6 -28.90 44.54 -14.94
C SER A 6 -29.12 43.03 -15.13
N GLU A 7 -28.37 42.44 -16.05
CA GLU A 7 -28.25 40.96 -16.10
C GLU A 7 -27.46 40.46 -14.91
N GLU A 8 -28.14 40.04 -13.86
CA GLU A 8 -27.52 39.18 -12.84
C GLU A 8 -27.24 37.79 -13.43
N LYS A 9 -25.99 37.55 -13.74
CA LYS A 9 -25.53 36.23 -14.18
C LYS A 9 -25.63 35.25 -12.99
N ILE A 10 -26.71 34.46 -12.93
CA ILE A 10 -26.86 33.36 -12.00
C ILE A 10 -25.80 32.29 -12.37
N MET A 11 -24.77 32.15 -11.54
CA MET A 11 -23.79 31.07 -11.69
C MET A 11 -24.48 29.73 -11.45
N THR A 12 -24.34 28.80 -12.41
CA THR A 12 -24.87 27.45 -12.27
C THR A 12 -24.11 26.67 -11.19
N LEU A 13 -24.77 25.70 -10.54
CA LEU A 13 -24.15 24.80 -9.57
C LEU A 13 -22.85 24.17 -10.10
N GLY A 14 -22.80 23.83 -11.40
CA GLY A 14 -21.59 23.33 -12.05
C GLY A 14 -20.45 24.32 -12.08
N THR A 15 -20.73 25.60 -12.33
CA THR A 15 -19.70 26.68 -12.31
C THR A 15 -19.16 26.90 -10.89
N ILE A 16 -20.03 26.86 -9.90
CA ILE A 16 -19.65 26.97 -8.47
C ILE A 16 -18.75 25.78 -8.09
N TYR A 17 -19.10 24.57 -8.49
CA TYR A 17 -18.31 23.36 -8.21
C TYR A 17 -16.90 23.43 -8.83
N VAL A 18 -16.78 23.87 -10.08
CA VAL A 18 -15.49 24.03 -10.78
C VAL A 18 -14.62 25.11 -10.11
N ILE A 19 -15.21 26.22 -9.68
CA ILE A 19 -14.49 27.28 -8.95
C ILE A 19 -14.01 26.77 -7.59
N PHE A 20 -14.85 26.01 -6.87
CA PHE A 20 -14.53 25.43 -5.59
C PHE A 20 -13.39 24.39 -5.71
N LYS A 21 -13.45 23.52 -6.75
CA LYS A 21 -12.38 22.56 -7.06
C LYS A 21 -11.04 23.26 -7.34
N LYS A 22 -11.05 24.31 -8.16
CA LYS A 22 -9.84 25.12 -8.47
C LYS A 22 -9.30 25.85 -7.23
N LEU A 23 -10.17 26.32 -6.35
CA LEU A 23 -9.77 26.99 -5.10
C LEU A 23 -9.16 25.98 -4.12
N ILE A 24 -9.70 24.79 -4.00
CA ILE A 24 -9.13 23.71 -3.19
C ILE A 24 -7.77 23.28 -3.73
N CYS A 25 -7.61 23.07 -5.04
CA CYS A 25 -6.32 22.77 -5.67
C CYS A 25 -5.29 23.90 -5.43
N LEU A 26 -5.71 25.17 -5.53
CA LEU A 26 -4.83 26.31 -5.27
C LEU A 26 -4.41 26.39 -3.80
N ILE A 27 -5.33 26.15 -2.87
CA ILE A 27 -5.04 26.12 -1.42
C ILE A 27 -4.14 24.93 -1.08
N SER A 28 -4.35 23.76 -1.69
CA SER A 28 -3.48 22.60 -1.54
C SER A 28 -2.08 22.87 -2.09
N ALA A 29 -1.95 23.50 -3.26
CA ALA A 29 -0.66 23.90 -3.83
C ALA A 29 0.06 24.96 -2.96
N ILE A 30 -0.67 25.92 -2.38
CA ILE A 30 -0.11 26.91 -1.45
C ILE A 30 0.28 26.25 -0.11
N MET A 31 -0.49 25.30 0.40
CA MET A 31 -0.10 24.51 1.59
C MET A 31 1.15 23.67 1.32
N LEU A 32 1.28 23.06 0.15
CA LEU A 32 2.51 22.36 -0.27
C LEU A 32 3.73 23.30 -0.32
N MET A 33 3.56 24.58 -0.71
CA MET A 33 4.64 25.57 -0.67
C MET A 33 4.98 26.06 0.75
N ILE A 34 4.04 25.98 1.70
CA ILE A 34 4.23 26.43 3.09
C ILE A 34 4.74 25.29 3.99
N VAL A 35 4.47 24.04 3.63
CA VAL A 35 5.00 22.82 4.27
C VAL A 35 6.23 22.33 3.49
N GLY A 36 7.00 23.20 2.89
CA GLY A 36 8.38 22.93 2.52
C GLY A 36 9.15 22.68 3.83
N ALA A 37 8.98 21.48 4.41
CA ALA A 37 10.01 20.94 5.26
C ALA A 37 11.29 20.97 4.43
N ASP A 38 12.37 21.53 4.97
CA ASP A 38 13.71 21.34 4.42
C ASP A 38 13.87 19.85 4.15
N GLU A 39 13.69 19.45 2.90
CA GLU A 39 14.06 18.14 2.44
C GLU A 39 15.58 18.11 2.63
N LYS A 40 16.04 17.64 3.79
CA LYS A 40 17.44 17.32 3.97
C LYS A 40 17.81 16.50 2.76
N ASP A 41 18.88 16.86 2.05
CA ASP A 41 19.42 16.05 0.97
C ASP A 41 19.73 14.65 1.53
N LEU A 42 18.74 13.77 1.44
CA LEU A 42 18.91 12.37 1.86
C LEU A 42 19.85 11.70 0.87
N PRO A 43 20.78 10.87 1.32
CA PRO A 43 21.64 10.13 0.41
C PRO A 43 20.80 9.30 -0.57
N SER A 44 21.23 9.27 -1.82
CA SER A 44 20.62 8.42 -2.84
C SER A 44 20.63 6.95 -2.39
N PRO A 45 19.60 6.16 -2.75
CA PRO A 45 19.62 4.72 -2.48
C PRO A 45 20.83 4.07 -3.17
N ASP A 46 21.36 3.04 -2.54
CA ASP A 46 22.37 2.20 -3.18
C ASP A 46 21.70 1.27 -4.21
N ARG A 47 22.30 1.05 -5.37
CA ARG A 47 21.80 0.13 -6.43
C ARG A 47 20.39 0.42 -6.97
N ALA A 48 19.84 1.60 -6.68
CA ALA A 48 18.57 2.06 -7.22
C ALA A 48 18.58 3.59 -7.37
N GLU A 49 17.79 4.10 -8.31
CA GLU A 49 17.53 5.53 -8.48
C GLU A 49 16.04 5.84 -8.25
N VAL A 50 15.76 7.02 -7.70
CA VAL A 50 14.40 7.55 -7.59
C VAL A 50 14.01 8.16 -8.94
N ILE A 51 12.96 7.61 -9.56
CA ILE A 51 12.47 8.09 -10.86
C ILE A 51 11.21 8.95 -10.74
N ALA A 52 10.44 8.79 -9.67
CA ALA A 52 9.27 9.62 -9.36
C ALA A 52 8.92 9.56 -7.86
N LYS A 53 8.20 10.59 -7.38
CA LYS A 53 7.70 10.64 -6.01
C LYS A 53 6.36 11.39 -5.97
N ASN A 54 5.35 10.77 -5.38
CA ASN A 54 4.06 11.38 -5.10
C ASN A 54 3.90 11.55 -3.59
N THR A 55 3.43 12.71 -3.15
CA THR A 55 3.16 12.98 -1.74
C THR A 55 1.65 13.15 -1.54
N TYR A 56 1.09 12.37 -0.63
CA TYR A 56 -0.30 12.43 -0.23
C TYR A 56 -0.43 13.08 1.13
N VAL A 57 -1.28 14.10 1.23
CA VAL A 57 -1.66 14.67 2.53
C VAL A 57 -2.78 13.80 3.09
N LEU A 58 -2.51 13.11 4.18
CA LEU A 58 -3.47 12.22 4.82
C LEU A 58 -4.53 13.07 5.52
N THR A 59 -5.77 12.95 5.07
CA THR A 59 -6.95 13.49 5.72
C THR A 59 -7.42 12.55 6.85
N ASP A 60 -8.57 12.81 7.45
CA ASP A 60 -9.15 12.00 8.53
C ASP A 60 -9.30 10.50 8.19
N TYR A 61 -9.21 10.14 6.91
CA TYR A 61 -9.35 8.76 6.43
C TYR A 61 -8.03 7.99 6.27
N GLN A 62 -6.87 8.64 6.33
CA GLN A 62 -5.52 8.00 6.27
C GLN A 62 -5.38 6.89 5.21
N MET A 63 -5.85 7.13 3.99
CA MET A 63 -6.09 6.10 2.99
C MET A 63 -4.86 5.52 2.29
N SER A 64 -3.72 6.10 2.46
CA SER A 64 -2.47 5.64 1.84
C SER A 64 -1.40 5.55 2.92
N SER A 65 -1.63 4.71 3.92
CA SER A 65 -0.76 4.66 5.10
C SER A 65 -0.36 3.27 5.54
N GLN A 66 -0.73 2.22 4.78
CA GLN A 66 -0.39 0.84 5.08
C GLN A 66 0.04 0.10 3.80
N GLY A 67 -0.85 -0.54 3.08
CA GLY A 67 -0.56 -1.29 1.88
C GLY A 67 -0.68 -0.50 0.59
N VAL A 68 -0.01 -0.98 -0.44
CA VAL A 68 -0.19 -0.57 -1.83
C VAL A 68 -0.04 -1.78 -2.74
N THR A 69 -0.88 -1.87 -3.79
CA THR A 69 -0.75 -2.82 -4.89
C THR A 69 -1.23 -2.16 -6.19
N ASN A 70 -1.05 -2.82 -7.34
CA ASN A 70 -1.42 -2.28 -8.64
C ASN A 70 -2.01 -3.36 -9.57
N ASP A 71 -2.75 -2.93 -10.60
CA ASP A 71 -3.23 -3.78 -11.70
C ASP A 71 -2.59 -3.42 -13.06
N GLY A 72 -1.60 -2.53 -13.06
CA GLY A 72 -0.94 -1.98 -14.25
C GLY A 72 -1.57 -0.70 -14.78
N GLU A 73 -2.78 -0.33 -14.34
CA GLU A 73 -3.49 0.91 -14.70
C GLU A 73 -3.80 1.76 -13.45
N TYR A 74 -4.13 1.11 -12.35
CA TYR A 74 -4.52 1.76 -11.10
C TYR A 74 -3.64 1.30 -9.93
N LEU A 75 -3.49 2.20 -8.96
CA LEU A 75 -2.94 1.91 -7.65
C LEU A 75 -4.09 1.69 -6.65
N TYR A 76 -3.94 0.72 -5.78
CA TYR A 76 -4.85 0.43 -4.68
C TYR A 76 -4.12 0.59 -3.36
N PHE A 77 -4.73 1.33 -2.44
CA PHE A 77 -4.15 1.63 -1.14
C PHE A 77 -5.00 1.09 0.00
N SER A 78 -4.35 0.73 1.09
CA SER A 78 -5.01 0.58 2.38
C SER A 78 -4.54 1.65 3.38
N GLY A 79 -5.44 2.04 4.23
CA GLY A 79 -5.15 2.59 5.55
C GLY A 79 -5.69 1.61 6.58
N ASN A 80 -5.58 1.90 7.86
CA ASN A 80 -5.98 0.97 8.92
C ASN A 80 -7.39 0.39 8.70
N GLU A 81 -8.37 1.21 8.34
CA GLU A 81 -9.78 0.78 8.22
C GLU A 81 -10.43 1.29 6.91
N ASN A 82 -9.67 1.53 5.88
CA ASN A 82 -10.19 2.02 4.61
C ASN A 82 -9.38 1.53 3.42
N LEU A 83 -9.98 1.63 2.22
CA LEU A 83 -9.35 1.34 0.94
C LEU A 83 -9.50 2.52 0.00
N GLY A 84 -8.49 2.76 -0.83
CA GLY A 84 -8.47 3.77 -1.87
C GLY A 84 -8.05 3.22 -3.22
N LYS A 85 -8.54 3.82 -4.30
CA LYS A 85 -8.10 3.56 -5.68
C LYS A 85 -7.65 4.85 -6.31
N ALA A 86 -6.48 4.85 -6.92
CA ALA A 86 -5.89 6.00 -7.59
C ALA A 86 -5.51 5.67 -9.04
N ASP A 87 -5.51 6.67 -9.87
CA ASP A 87 -4.91 6.61 -11.19
C ASP A 87 -3.39 6.52 -11.07
N MET A 88 -2.76 5.57 -11.77
CA MET A 88 -1.34 5.31 -11.61
C MET A 88 -0.45 6.43 -12.18
N GLU A 89 -0.89 7.10 -13.25
CA GLU A 89 -0.12 8.16 -13.92
C GLU A 89 -0.19 9.47 -13.13
N SER A 90 -1.38 9.90 -12.74
CA SER A 90 -1.59 11.15 -12.00
C SER A 90 -1.40 11.02 -10.50
N GLY A 91 -1.54 9.83 -9.94
CA GLY A 91 -1.59 9.57 -8.50
C GLY A 91 -2.89 10.07 -7.84
N GLU A 92 -3.88 10.58 -8.58
CA GLU A 92 -5.14 11.10 -8.01
C GLU A 92 -6.00 9.97 -7.47
N ILE A 93 -6.32 9.99 -6.17
CA ILE A 93 -7.27 9.06 -5.55
C ILE A 93 -8.69 9.51 -5.92
N PHE A 94 -9.43 8.68 -6.64
CA PHE A 94 -10.76 9.01 -7.14
C PHE A 94 -11.88 8.12 -6.58
N LEU A 95 -11.54 6.99 -5.94
CA LEU A 95 -12.50 6.10 -5.29
C LEU A 95 -12.02 5.72 -3.89
N ILE A 96 -12.94 5.73 -2.94
CA ILE A 96 -12.67 5.45 -1.53
C ILE A 96 -13.77 4.57 -0.96
N ASN A 97 -13.36 3.52 -0.24
CA ASN A 97 -14.22 2.80 0.69
C ASN A 97 -13.74 3.10 2.12
N ALA A 98 -14.47 3.94 2.84
CA ALA A 98 -14.14 4.38 4.19
C ALA A 98 -14.51 3.36 5.29
N ASN A 99 -15.11 2.22 4.94
CA ASN A 99 -15.54 1.20 5.89
C ASN A 99 -15.57 -0.19 5.24
N PRO A 100 -14.41 -0.68 4.75
CA PRO A 100 -14.33 -1.93 4.01
C PRO A 100 -14.41 -3.18 4.88
N ILE A 101 -13.94 -3.15 6.14
CA ILE A 101 -13.90 -4.33 7.01
C ILE A 101 -15.33 -4.82 7.28
N PRO A 102 -15.68 -6.08 6.91
CA PRO A 102 -17.00 -6.63 7.12
C PRO A 102 -17.40 -6.65 8.60
N LYS A 103 -18.70 -6.49 8.86
CA LYS A 103 -19.20 -6.45 10.23
C LYS A 103 -18.82 -7.68 11.05
N GLU A 104 -18.90 -8.87 10.45
CA GLU A 104 -18.53 -10.13 11.10
C GLU A 104 -17.07 -10.19 11.55
N LEU A 105 -16.15 -9.52 10.84
CA LEU A 105 -14.75 -9.41 11.23
C LEU A 105 -14.54 -8.29 12.26
N LYS A 106 -15.28 -7.19 12.15
CA LYS A 106 -15.30 -6.16 13.21
C LYS A 106 -15.82 -6.70 14.53
N ASP A 107 -16.82 -7.57 14.50
CA ASP A 107 -17.34 -8.25 15.69
C ASP A 107 -16.30 -9.21 16.33
N LYS A 108 -15.29 -9.66 15.57
CA LYS A 108 -14.11 -10.40 16.05
C LYS A 108 -12.94 -9.50 16.51
N GLY A 109 -13.09 -8.18 16.41
CA GLY A 109 -12.08 -7.19 16.82
C GLY A 109 -11.24 -6.65 15.67
N CYS A 110 -11.41 -7.13 14.42
CA CYS A 110 -10.61 -6.65 13.30
C CYS A 110 -10.77 -5.15 13.08
N ASN A 111 -9.64 -4.45 13.06
CA ASN A 111 -9.55 -3.00 13.00
C ASN A 111 -8.34 -2.51 12.17
N HIS A 112 -7.63 -3.44 11.53
CA HIS A 112 -6.44 -3.11 10.75
C HIS A 112 -6.42 -3.86 9.42
N ILE A 113 -6.16 -3.11 8.33
CA ILE A 113 -5.88 -3.62 7.00
C ILE A 113 -4.42 -3.29 6.70
N GLY A 114 -3.60 -4.30 6.54
CA GLY A 114 -2.19 -4.17 6.18
C GLY A 114 -1.96 -4.16 4.66
N GLY A 115 -0.94 -4.92 4.21
CA GLY A 115 -0.57 -5.04 2.81
C GLY A 115 -1.65 -5.66 1.93
N LEU A 116 -1.60 -5.27 0.67
CA LEU A 116 -2.55 -5.67 -0.38
C LEU A 116 -1.81 -6.42 -1.49
N SER A 117 -2.54 -7.29 -2.20
CA SER A 117 -2.08 -7.85 -3.48
C SER A 117 -3.25 -7.94 -4.46
N TYR A 118 -3.04 -7.53 -5.71
CA TYR A 118 -4.06 -7.58 -6.75
C TYR A 118 -3.94 -8.85 -7.58
N TYR A 119 -5.08 -9.48 -7.86
CA TYR A 119 -5.16 -10.54 -8.86
C TYR A 119 -6.57 -10.68 -9.43
N ASN A 120 -6.67 -10.73 -10.75
CA ASN A 120 -7.87 -11.09 -11.52
C ASN A 120 -9.13 -10.32 -11.10
N GLY A 121 -9.03 -8.99 -10.94
CA GLY A 121 -10.15 -8.12 -10.56
C GLY A 121 -10.45 -8.10 -9.07
N TYR A 122 -9.64 -8.75 -8.24
CA TYR A 122 -9.79 -8.78 -6.79
C TYR A 122 -8.55 -8.21 -6.09
N ILE A 123 -8.79 -7.54 -4.97
CA ILE A 123 -7.77 -7.14 -4.01
C ILE A 123 -7.82 -8.14 -2.87
N TYR A 124 -6.72 -8.85 -2.66
CA TYR A 124 -6.46 -9.66 -1.48
C TYR A 124 -5.86 -8.75 -0.42
N ALA A 125 -6.49 -8.64 0.72
CA ALA A 125 -6.07 -7.77 1.80
C ALA A 125 -5.80 -8.57 3.07
N ALA A 126 -4.65 -8.33 3.68
CA ALA A 126 -4.35 -8.81 5.01
C ALA A 126 -5.15 -8.00 6.04
N VAL A 127 -5.95 -8.66 6.88
CA VAL A 127 -6.83 -8.02 7.87
C VAL A 127 -6.68 -8.69 9.22
N GLU A 128 -6.54 -7.89 10.28
CA GLU A 128 -6.25 -8.40 11.62
C GLU A 128 -6.89 -7.58 12.75
N ASP A 129 -6.83 -8.11 13.98
CA ASP A 129 -7.31 -7.46 15.21
C ASP A 129 -6.11 -6.94 16.04
N GLY A 130 -5.47 -5.86 15.60
CA GLY A 130 -4.41 -5.23 16.41
C GLY A 130 -4.99 -4.50 17.64
N PRO A 131 -4.38 -4.58 18.81
CA PRO A 131 -3.07 -5.18 19.12
C PRO A 131 -3.11 -6.63 19.64
N ASP A 132 -4.26 -7.28 19.66
CA ASP A 132 -4.40 -8.61 20.28
C ASP A 132 -3.89 -9.74 19.36
N TYR A 133 -3.94 -9.54 18.03
CA TYR A 133 -3.46 -10.44 16.96
C TYR A 133 -3.97 -11.88 17.08
N LEU A 134 -5.19 -12.06 17.61
CA LEU A 134 -5.81 -13.39 17.74
C LEU A 134 -6.52 -13.83 16.46
N ASN A 135 -6.84 -12.86 15.60
CA ASN A 135 -7.66 -13.06 14.41
C ASN A 135 -6.98 -12.46 13.17
N SER A 136 -6.47 -13.31 12.29
CA SER A 136 -5.82 -12.94 11.04
C SER A 136 -6.58 -13.49 9.85
N PHE A 137 -6.85 -12.67 8.84
CA PHE A 137 -7.65 -13.02 7.68
C PHE A 137 -7.04 -12.52 6.37
N ILE A 138 -7.33 -13.25 5.28
CA ILE A 138 -7.25 -12.70 3.93
C ILE A 138 -8.68 -12.38 3.48
N VAL A 139 -8.94 -11.12 3.17
CA VAL A 139 -10.26 -10.60 2.77
C VAL A 139 -10.22 -10.17 1.32
N LEU A 140 -11.23 -10.57 0.52
CA LEU A 140 -11.30 -10.25 -0.89
C LEU A 140 -12.24 -9.07 -1.15
N TYR A 141 -11.70 -8.05 -1.82
CA TYR A 141 -12.47 -6.91 -2.30
C TYR A 141 -12.50 -6.90 -3.83
N ASP A 142 -13.60 -6.44 -4.39
CA ASP A 142 -13.74 -6.18 -5.81
C ASP A 142 -12.93 -4.92 -6.18
N ALA A 143 -12.01 -5.05 -7.12
CA ALA A 143 -11.06 -3.99 -7.48
C ALA A 143 -11.69 -2.79 -8.20
N GLU A 144 -12.86 -2.97 -8.83
CA GLU A 144 -13.57 -1.88 -9.48
C GLU A 144 -14.30 -0.99 -8.46
N THR A 145 -14.90 -1.60 -7.45
CA THR A 145 -15.80 -0.91 -6.51
C THR A 145 -15.23 -0.77 -5.10
N LEU A 146 -14.13 -1.43 -4.78
CA LEU A 146 -13.53 -1.57 -3.45
C LEU A 146 -14.47 -2.19 -2.41
N LYS A 147 -15.52 -2.89 -2.84
CA LYS A 147 -16.50 -3.50 -1.94
C LYS A 147 -16.09 -4.92 -1.57
N PHE A 148 -16.41 -5.30 -0.35
CA PHE A 148 -16.27 -6.67 0.11
C PHE A 148 -17.06 -7.62 -0.79
N THR A 149 -16.43 -8.71 -1.24
CA THR A 149 -17.01 -9.69 -2.16
C THR A 149 -17.88 -10.76 -1.48
N GLY A 150 -17.90 -10.77 -0.15
CA GLY A 150 -18.49 -11.85 0.65
C GLY A 150 -17.52 -13.00 0.91
N LYS A 151 -16.24 -12.88 0.51
CA LYS A 151 -15.22 -13.93 0.71
C LYS A 151 -14.10 -13.44 1.64
N TYR A 152 -13.82 -14.23 2.65
CA TYR A 152 -12.63 -14.12 3.48
C TYR A 152 -12.17 -15.50 3.94
N TYR A 153 -10.93 -15.60 4.36
CA TYR A 153 -10.29 -16.82 4.83
C TYR A 153 -9.55 -16.53 6.13
N GLU A 154 -9.84 -17.33 7.16
CA GLU A 154 -9.13 -17.25 8.43
C GLU A 154 -7.77 -17.96 8.30
N LEU A 155 -6.71 -17.30 8.77
CA LEU A 155 -5.36 -17.87 8.76
C LEU A 155 -5.04 -18.51 10.12
N PRO A 156 -4.19 -19.56 10.15
CA PRO A 156 -3.77 -20.18 11.40
C PRO A 156 -3.04 -19.20 12.30
N HIS A 157 -3.52 -18.99 13.52
CA HIS A 157 -2.91 -18.07 14.48
C HIS A 157 -1.47 -18.44 14.82
N GLU A 158 -1.16 -19.74 14.90
CA GLU A 158 0.20 -20.23 15.17
C GLU A 158 1.26 -19.85 14.14
N LEU A 159 0.83 -19.39 12.95
CA LEU A 159 1.70 -18.86 11.89
C LEU A 159 1.70 -17.32 11.84
N HIS A 160 0.88 -16.68 12.67
CA HIS A 160 0.64 -15.22 12.65
C HIS A 160 0.45 -14.70 14.08
N ILE A 161 1.41 -15.00 14.99
CA ILE A 161 1.32 -14.62 16.40
C ILE A 161 1.36 -13.09 16.58
N GLU A 162 2.03 -12.39 15.68
CA GLU A 162 2.07 -10.92 15.62
C GLU A 162 1.18 -10.35 14.49
N GLY A 163 0.14 -11.09 14.11
CA GLY A 163 -0.79 -10.71 13.05
C GLY A 163 -0.33 -11.07 11.63
N VAL A 164 -1.08 -10.59 10.64
CA VAL A 164 -0.79 -10.76 9.21
C VAL A 164 -0.56 -9.39 8.57
N PRO A 165 0.68 -8.88 8.57
CA PRO A 165 0.97 -7.52 8.12
C PRO A 165 0.80 -7.35 6.61
N TRP A 166 0.94 -8.41 5.83
CA TRP A 166 0.87 -8.38 4.37
C TRP A 166 0.49 -9.73 3.78
N CYS A 167 0.08 -9.71 2.51
CA CYS A 167 -0.04 -10.89 1.66
C CYS A 167 0.46 -10.59 0.26
N ALA A 168 0.91 -11.61 -0.46
CA ALA A 168 1.32 -11.50 -1.86
C ALA A 168 0.82 -12.69 -2.68
N VAL A 169 0.18 -12.44 -3.80
CA VAL A 169 -0.34 -13.47 -4.72
C VAL A 169 0.73 -13.83 -5.74
N ASP A 170 0.95 -15.13 -5.90
CA ASP A 170 1.77 -15.73 -6.96
C ASP A 170 0.86 -16.47 -7.94
N VAL A 171 0.60 -15.82 -9.06
CA VAL A 171 -0.29 -16.33 -10.11
C VAL A 171 0.30 -17.56 -10.80
N GLU A 172 1.62 -17.59 -10.99
CA GLU A 172 2.29 -18.67 -11.72
C GLU A 172 2.24 -19.99 -10.97
N ARG A 173 2.31 -19.92 -9.61
CA ARG A 173 2.29 -21.12 -8.76
C ARG A 173 0.91 -21.38 -8.15
N ASN A 174 -0.04 -20.48 -8.33
CA ASN A 174 -1.37 -20.53 -7.71
C ASN A 174 -1.28 -20.48 -6.17
N TYR A 175 -0.41 -19.60 -5.63
CA TYR A 175 -0.15 -19.48 -4.20
C TYR A 175 -0.39 -18.04 -3.70
N LEU A 176 -0.63 -17.95 -2.39
CA LEU A 176 -0.58 -16.72 -1.63
C LEU A 176 0.47 -16.88 -0.51
N TYR A 177 1.29 -15.87 -0.34
CA TYR A 177 2.36 -15.83 0.65
C TYR A 177 2.02 -14.87 1.77
N THR A 178 2.43 -15.23 3.00
CA THR A 178 2.47 -14.37 4.19
C THR A 178 3.72 -14.70 5.01
N ALA A 179 4.07 -13.83 5.94
CA ALA A 179 5.02 -14.12 7.00
C ALA A 179 4.66 -13.31 8.24
N GLU A 180 5.28 -13.61 9.38
CA GLU A 180 5.22 -12.79 10.59
C GLU A 180 5.78 -11.39 10.37
N TRP A 181 5.33 -10.44 11.19
CA TRP A 181 5.79 -9.05 11.12
C TRP A 181 7.25 -8.92 11.54
N SER A 182 7.64 -9.44 12.70
CA SER A 182 8.99 -9.28 13.21
C SER A 182 9.77 -10.59 13.22
N ASN A 183 11.08 -10.49 12.93
CA ASN A 183 12.00 -11.62 12.92
C ASN A 183 11.47 -12.85 12.17
N ALA A 184 10.79 -12.65 11.07
CA ALA A 184 10.23 -13.72 10.25
C ALA A 184 11.33 -14.70 9.82
N THR A 185 11.18 -15.97 10.17
CA THR A 185 12.11 -17.05 9.84
C THR A 185 11.55 -18.03 8.83
N VAL A 186 10.27 -17.90 8.48
CA VAL A 186 9.57 -18.74 7.51
C VAL A 186 8.66 -17.92 6.63
N LEU A 187 8.51 -18.33 5.37
CA LEU A 187 7.46 -17.89 4.47
C LEU A 187 6.33 -18.92 4.54
N ASN A 188 5.11 -18.48 4.82
CA ASN A 188 3.91 -19.32 4.77
C ASN A 188 3.35 -19.34 3.35
N VAL A 189 3.00 -20.52 2.84
CA VAL A 189 2.51 -20.72 1.48
C VAL A 189 1.11 -21.31 1.54
N PHE A 190 0.13 -20.57 1.04
CA PHE A 190 -1.27 -21.00 0.98
C PHE A 190 -1.70 -21.21 -0.47
N SER A 191 -2.61 -22.14 -0.70
CA SER A 191 -3.27 -22.35 -2.00
C SER A 191 -4.23 -21.19 -2.29
N LEU A 192 -4.22 -20.63 -3.50
CA LEU A 192 -5.23 -19.65 -3.91
C LEU A 192 -6.62 -20.24 -4.11
N ASP A 193 -6.75 -21.57 -4.28
CA ASP A 193 -8.04 -22.20 -4.53
C ASP A 193 -8.94 -22.16 -3.30
N ASP A 194 -8.36 -22.45 -2.11
CA ASP A 194 -9.13 -22.63 -0.87
C ASP A 194 -8.47 -22.02 0.37
N MET A 195 -7.32 -21.37 0.20
CA MET A 195 -6.49 -20.77 1.25
C MET A 195 -5.99 -21.80 2.28
N SER A 196 -5.90 -23.08 1.90
CA SER A 196 -5.27 -24.09 2.74
C SER A 196 -3.75 -23.92 2.78
N LEU A 197 -3.15 -24.17 3.95
CA LEU A 197 -1.69 -24.17 4.09
C LEU A 197 -1.08 -25.31 3.27
N VAL A 198 -0.21 -24.96 2.32
CA VAL A 198 0.51 -25.93 1.47
C VAL A 198 1.82 -26.36 2.13
N LYS A 199 2.62 -25.37 2.55
CA LYS A 199 3.93 -25.59 3.20
C LYS A 199 4.40 -24.31 3.87
N THR A 200 5.46 -24.43 4.65
CA THR A 200 6.30 -23.29 5.06
C THR A 200 7.69 -23.43 4.44
N VAL A 201 8.31 -22.32 4.07
CA VAL A 201 9.67 -22.29 3.50
C VAL A 201 10.59 -21.57 4.49
N PRO A 202 11.60 -22.25 5.08
CA PRO A 202 12.57 -21.60 5.96
C PRO A 202 13.35 -20.51 5.20
N LEU A 203 13.48 -19.33 5.80
CA LEU A 203 14.27 -18.24 5.24
C LEU A 203 15.76 -18.45 5.55
N SER A 204 16.63 -18.04 4.62
CA SER A 204 18.10 -18.14 4.79
C SER A 204 18.63 -17.23 5.92
N GLU A 205 17.91 -16.17 6.24
CA GLU A 205 18.13 -15.28 7.36
C GLU A 205 16.79 -14.67 7.82
N PRO A 206 16.64 -14.29 9.10
CA PRO A 206 15.43 -13.62 9.58
C PRO A 206 15.26 -12.25 8.91
N ILE A 207 14.01 -11.88 8.60
CA ILE A 207 13.65 -10.55 8.12
C ILE A 207 12.79 -9.89 9.19
N ASP A 208 13.13 -8.65 9.54
CA ASP A 208 12.45 -7.92 10.61
C ASP A 208 11.50 -6.84 10.03
N ARG A 209 10.32 -6.72 10.65
CA ARG A 209 9.33 -5.68 10.39
C ARG A 209 8.92 -5.57 8.91
N ILE A 210 8.49 -6.69 8.33
CA ILE A 210 8.01 -6.72 6.94
C ILE A 210 6.65 -6.04 6.88
N GLN A 211 6.52 -4.97 6.09
CA GLN A 211 5.30 -4.17 5.97
C GLN A 211 4.52 -4.40 4.68
N GLY A 212 5.19 -4.88 3.64
CA GLY A 212 4.55 -5.17 2.38
C GLY A 212 5.38 -6.08 1.48
N ALA A 213 4.71 -6.78 0.59
CA ALA A 213 5.37 -7.65 -0.37
C ALA A 213 4.57 -7.75 -1.68
N GLU A 214 5.29 -7.95 -2.80
CA GLU A 214 4.68 -8.18 -4.13
C GLU A 214 5.51 -9.17 -4.93
N MET A 215 4.84 -10.08 -5.64
CA MET A 215 5.48 -10.99 -6.58
C MET A 215 5.72 -10.31 -7.92
N PHE A 216 6.96 -10.41 -8.41
CA PHE A 216 7.29 -9.92 -9.75
C PHE A 216 8.39 -10.79 -10.38
N ASN A 217 8.14 -11.32 -11.59
CA ASN A 217 9.09 -12.16 -12.34
C ASN A 217 9.70 -13.29 -11.49
N GLY A 218 8.87 -14.02 -10.75
CA GLY A 218 9.28 -15.19 -9.97
C GLY A 218 10.00 -14.88 -8.65
N LYS A 219 10.17 -13.60 -8.28
CA LYS A 219 10.76 -13.16 -7.00
C LYS A 219 9.71 -12.42 -6.17
N LEU A 220 9.80 -12.58 -4.86
CA LEU A 220 9.02 -11.80 -3.90
C LEU A 220 9.87 -10.61 -3.45
N TYR A 221 9.38 -9.39 -3.72
CA TYR A 221 9.97 -8.14 -3.23
C TYR A 221 9.30 -7.76 -1.91
N MET A 222 10.06 -7.27 -0.94
CA MET A 222 9.55 -6.95 0.39
C MET A 222 10.09 -5.62 0.90
N SER A 223 9.23 -4.78 1.47
CA SER A 223 9.61 -3.57 2.22
C SER A 223 9.64 -3.86 3.71
N CYS A 224 10.66 -3.32 4.40
CA CYS A 224 10.83 -3.51 5.83
C CYS A 224 11.00 -2.18 6.54
N ASP A 225 10.27 -2.01 7.65
CA ASP A 225 10.41 -0.85 8.53
C ASP A 225 11.41 -1.12 9.64
N GLU A 226 12.68 -1.20 9.28
CA GLU A 226 13.74 -1.41 10.25
C GLU A 226 13.89 -0.21 11.20
N LEU A 227 14.33 -0.47 12.45
CA LEU A 227 14.41 0.53 13.53
C LEU A 227 15.57 1.55 13.36
N ASN A 228 15.82 1.98 12.12
CA ASN A 228 16.83 2.98 11.79
C ASN A 228 16.41 3.76 10.54
N ASP A 229 17.15 4.80 10.16
CA ASP A 229 16.87 5.62 8.99
C ASP A 229 17.08 4.87 7.66
N MET A 230 17.90 3.84 7.68
CA MET A 230 18.22 3.02 6.52
C MET A 230 17.22 1.89 6.41
N LYS A 231 16.35 1.96 5.41
CA LYS A 231 15.34 0.93 5.13
C LYS A 231 15.81 0.07 3.97
N ARG A 232 15.67 -1.25 4.10
CA ARG A 232 16.03 -2.18 3.04
C ARG A 232 14.80 -2.66 2.28
N ILE A 233 14.99 -2.85 0.99
CA ILE A 233 14.11 -3.65 0.16
C ILE A 233 14.81 -4.98 -0.04
N PHE A 234 14.12 -6.07 0.27
CA PHE A 234 14.61 -7.43 0.09
C PHE A 234 13.97 -8.09 -1.11
N THR A 235 14.67 -9.05 -1.68
CA THR A 235 14.10 -10.07 -2.57
C THR A 235 14.21 -11.44 -1.93
N LEU A 236 13.20 -12.26 -2.16
CA LEU A 236 13.12 -13.62 -1.66
C LEU A 236 12.84 -14.59 -2.82
N ASP A 237 13.64 -15.62 -2.93
CA ASP A 237 13.33 -16.79 -3.72
C ASP A 237 12.36 -17.68 -2.92
N VAL A 238 11.11 -17.75 -3.37
CA VAL A 238 10.00 -18.39 -2.65
C VAL A 238 10.09 -19.92 -2.59
N GLU A 239 10.98 -20.52 -3.39
CA GLU A 239 11.18 -21.99 -3.38
C GLU A 239 12.29 -22.39 -2.42
N THR A 240 13.37 -21.63 -2.41
CA THR A 240 14.58 -21.95 -1.61
C THR A 240 14.62 -21.21 -0.26
N GLY A 241 13.84 -20.16 -0.09
CA GLY A 241 13.90 -19.27 1.06
C GLY A 241 15.12 -18.36 1.09
N LYS A 242 15.86 -18.24 -0.03
CA LYS A 242 17.03 -17.38 -0.11
C LYS A 242 16.64 -15.92 -0.10
N VAL A 243 17.09 -15.19 0.93
CA VAL A 243 16.89 -13.75 1.12
C VAL A 243 18.10 -13.00 0.57
N GLU A 244 17.86 -11.89 -0.15
CA GLU A 244 18.91 -11.00 -0.64
C GLU A 244 18.47 -9.55 -0.47
N VAL A 245 19.40 -8.66 -0.08
CA VAL A 245 19.14 -7.21 -0.09
C VAL A 245 19.11 -6.71 -1.52
N CYS A 246 17.95 -6.25 -1.98
CA CYS A 246 17.79 -5.65 -3.29
C CYS A 246 18.50 -4.30 -3.35
N PHE A 247 18.09 -3.38 -2.48
CA PHE A 247 18.76 -2.09 -2.27
C PHE A 247 18.43 -1.51 -0.88
N THR A 248 19.21 -0.50 -0.48
CA THR A 248 19.02 0.24 0.76
C THR A 248 18.68 1.69 0.43
N ARG A 249 17.76 2.27 1.18
CA ARG A 249 17.32 3.66 1.01
C ARG A 249 17.27 4.37 2.36
N ASN A 250 17.57 5.67 2.39
CA ASN A 250 17.39 6.53 3.55
C ASN A 250 16.10 7.33 3.38
N ILE A 251 15.15 7.17 4.28
CA ILE A 251 13.88 7.91 4.26
C ILE A 251 13.77 8.91 5.42
N GLY A 252 14.79 8.98 6.27
CA GLY A 252 14.82 9.80 7.48
C GLY A 252 14.08 9.17 8.66
N GLU A 253 14.40 9.63 9.86
CA GLU A 253 13.88 9.09 11.13
C GLU A 253 12.36 9.26 11.31
N VAL A 254 11.77 10.20 10.57
CA VAL A 254 10.36 10.58 10.75
C VAL A 254 9.40 9.80 9.86
N PHE A 255 9.93 8.92 9.00
CA PHE A 255 9.13 8.10 8.10
C PHE A 255 9.16 6.64 8.51
N GLU A 256 8.00 6.01 8.48
CA GLU A 256 7.81 4.56 8.62
C GLU A 256 7.65 3.96 7.23
N ALA A 257 8.49 2.97 6.90
CA ALA A 257 8.32 2.22 5.66
C ALA A 257 7.07 1.34 5.77
N GLU A 258 6.24 1.36 4.74
CA GLU A 258 4.98 0.64 4.68
C GLU A 258 4.94 -0.29 3.45
N GLY A 259 3.81 -0.44 2.82
CA GLY A 259 3.63 -1.33 1.68
C GLY A 259 4.51 -1.04 0.47
N LEU A 260 4.67 -2.03 -0.38
CA LEU A 260 5.28 -1.85 -1.68
C LEU A 260 4.47 -2.56 -2.76
N THR A 261 4.63 -2.11 -4.00
CA THR A 261 4.17 -2.83 -5.18
C THR A 261 5.23 -2.76 -6.29
N VAL A 262 5.19 -3.70 -7.23
CA VAL A 262 6.15 -3.79 -8.34
C VAL A 262 5.39 -3.98 -9.64
N PHE A 263 5.82 -3.26 -10.68
CA PHE A 263 5.27 -3.40 -12.03
C PHE A 263 6.37 -3.28 -13.07
N ALA A 264 6.10 -3.70 -14.31
CA ALA A 264 7.03 -3.61 -15.41
C ALA A 264 7.09 -2.20 -16.00
N ASP A 265 8.29 -1.69 -16.30
CA ASP A 265 8.45 -0.55 -17.20
C ASP A 265 8.22 -0.97 -18.68
N GLU A 266 8.40 -0.06 -19.61
CA GLU A 266 8.26 -0.28 -21.06
C GLU A 266 9.23 -1.36 -21.62
N ASN A 267 10.31 -1.65 -20.90
CA ASN A 267 11.30 -2.66 -21.25
C ASN A 267 11.09 -4.01 -20.53
N GLY A 268 10.07 -4.08 -19.64
CA GLY A 268 9.80 -5.25 -18.81
C GLY A 268 10.62 -5.30 -17.52
N GLU A 269 11.39 -4.24 -17.22
CA GLU A 269 12.21 -4.16 -16.00
C GLU A 269 11.37 -3.72 -14.79
N PRO A 270 11.73 -4.15 -13.56
CA PRO A 270 10.94 -3.82 -12.37
C PRO A 270 11.03 -2.34 -12.00
N VAL A 271 9.89 -1.71 -11.85
CA VAL A 271 9.72 -0.45 -11.12
C VAL A 271 9.17 -0.78 -9.75
N ILE A 272 9.92 -0.49 -8.70
CA ILE A 272 9.56 -0.77 -7.32
C ILE A 272 8.97 0.49 -6.72
N CYS A 273 7.71 0.42 -6.33
CA CYS A 273 6.96 1.54 -5.79
C CYS A 273 6.74 1.30 -4.29
N VAL A 274 7.29 2.17 -3.43
CA VAL A 274 7.26 1.99 -1.98
C VAL A 274 6.49 3.13 -1.32
N LEU A 275 5.59 2.75 -0.44
CA LEU A 275 4.80 3.66 0.38
C LEU A 275 5.53 3.91 1.70
N ASP A 276 5.70 5.17 2.07
CA ASP A 276 6.29 5.60 3.33
C ASP A 276 5.33 6.53 4.06
N ARG A 277 5.01 6.25 5.31
CA ARG A 277 4.16 7.07 6.15
C ARG A 277 4.97 8.11 6.89
N GLY A 278 4.62 9.38 6.72
CA GLY A 278 5.30 10.50 7.34
C GLY A 278 4.94 10.72 8.81
N GLU A 279 5.71 11.63 9.44
CA GLU A 279 5.56 12.01 10.84
C GLU A 279 4.12 12.34 11.22
N ARG A 280 3.68 11.85 12.37
CA ARG A 280 2.35 12.06 12.95
C ARG A 280 1.18 11.64 12.05
N ARG A 281 1.45 10.74 11.09
CA ARG A 281 0.43 10.22 10.17
C ARG A 281 -0.29 11.32 9.37
N LYS A 282 0.41 12.41 9.03
CA LYS A 282 -0.16 13.55 8.30
C LYS A 282 0.04 13.48 6.80
N SER A 283 1.02 12.71 6.36
CA SER A 283 1.34 12.53 4.94
C SER A 283 1.88 11.12 4.69
N SER A 284 1.84 10.70 3.45
CA SER A 284 2.58 9.54 2.97
C SER A 284 3.28 9.90 1.66
N ASN A 285 4.41 9.27 1.42
CA ASN A 285 5.15 9.37 0.17
C ASN A 285 5.07 8.05 -0.56
N LEU A 286 4.76 8.10 -1.83
CA LEU A 286 4.87 6.97 -2.74
C LEU A 286 6.07 7.24 -3.65
N THR A 287 7.15 6.49 -3.45
CA THR A 287 8.42 6.69 -4.17
C THR A 287 8.66 5.53 -5.12
N PHE A 288 8.98 5.86 -6.37
CA PHE A 288 9.21 4.90 -7.44
C PHE A 288 10.72 4.78 -7.67
N TYR A 289 11.20 3.54 -7.65
CA TYR A 289 12.61 3.19 -7.78
C TYR A 289 12.84 2.32 -9.01
N LYS A 290 13.96 2.57 -9.70
CA LYS A 290 14.50 1.72 -10.75
C LYS A 290 15.85 1.19 -10.32
N LEU A 291 16.13 -0.09 -10.58
CA LEU A 291 17.43 -0.70 -10.27
C LEU A 291 18.50 -0.20 -11.25
N VAL A 292 19.73 0.02 -10.75
CA VAL A 292 20.91 0.48 -11.52
C VAL A 292 22.09 -0.46 -11.39
#